data_2e3e2670830ecdfa724766f5c767ea82
#
_entry.id   2e3e2670830ecdfa724766f5c767ea82
#
_cell.length_a   1.000
_cell.length_b   1.000
_cell.length_c   1.000
_cell.angle_alpha   90.00
_cell.angle_beta   90.00
_cell.angle_gamma   90.00
#
_symmetry.space_group_name_H-M   'P 1'
#
loop_
_entity.id
_entity.type
_entity.pdbx_description
1 polymer ?
#
loop_
_entity_poly.entity_id
_entity_poly.type
_entity_poly.pdbx_seq_one_letter_code
_entity_poly.pdbx_strand_id
1 'polypeptide(L)'
;LKRFFADGTTGDYIFLVDEAHNLVERSREMYSAIIYKEDFLLAKKILKKYGQAKLMRELEKCNRVLLSYKRECEKYVIYESIGNFAFELMNVASDLDEFLQKAPEFPERKDLSEFYLNLRNFLNIYELLDDHYVVYAEHEQDGRFKLKLYCVDPSKNLQERINKGNATIFFSATLLPVGYYKSLLSTETDNYAVYAKTAFREEQKLLLLGNDVSSKYTRRSAGEFERIASYVKKTTDAKKGNYMVFFPSYKMMQQVCDVFLEKCQSDPSCETETLIQQPGMKEEERESFLQAFSEKLSGERKGSLAAFCVMGGIFGEGIDLKNEQLIGAIVV
;
A
#
# COMPACT_ATOMS: atom_id res chain seq x y z
N LEU A 1 8.52 15.03 8.14
CA LEU A 1 8.69 15.98 9.25
C LEU A 1 10.13 16.04 9.76
N LYS A 2 10.86 14.93 9.95
CA LYS A 2 12.30 14.94 10.35
C LYS A 2 13.19 15.86 9.50
N ARG A 3 12.85 16.11 8.23
CA ARG A 3 13.59 17.05 7.36
C ARG A 3 13.34 18.53 7.67
N PHE A 4 12.20 18.85 8.25
CA PHE A 4 11.76 20.23 8.50
C PHE A 4 11.91 20.65 9.95
N PHE A 5 11.92 19.68 10.88
CA PHE A 5 12.00 19.94 12.31
C PHE A 5 13.17 19.15 12.89
N ALA A 6 14.16 19.85 13.45
CA ALA A 6 15.17 19.23 14.27
C ALA A 6 14.54 18.59 15.51
N ASP A 7 15.23 17.61 16.12
CA ASP A 7 14.71 16.99 17.33
C ASP A 7 14.55 18.03 18.43
N GLY A 8 13.38 18.01 19.10
CA GLY A 8 13.01 18.97 20.15
C GLY A 8 12.49 20.34 19.69
N THR A 9 12.43 20.61 18.37
CA THR A 9 11.85 21.89 17.91
C THR A 9 10.33 21.77 17.71
N THR A 10 9.62 22.80 18.18
CA THR A 10 8.21 23.06 17.89
C THR A 10 8.10 24.36 17.11
N GLY A 11 6.98 24.60 16.44
CA GLY A 11 6.79 25.84 15.69
C GLY A 11 5.32 26.20 15.50
N ASP A 12 5.08 27.45 15.09
CA ASP A 12 3.73 27.96 14.80
C ASP A 12 3.21 27.43 13.48
N TYR A 13 2.97 26.12 13.44
CA TYR A 13 2.47 25.42 12.25
C TYR A 13 1.09 24.84 12.51
N ILE A 14 0.25 24.86 11.49
CA ILE A 14 -0.99 24.09 11.40
C ILE A 14 -0.76 23.01 10.35
N PHE A 15 -0.89 21.76 10.74
CA PHE A 15 -0.79 20.65 9.81
C PHE A 15 -2.15 20.39 9.18
N LEU A 16 -2.22 20.41 7.85
CA LEU A 16 -3.37 19.98 7.07
C LEU A 16 -3.03 18.66 6.41
N VAL A 17 -3.74 17.60 6.80
CA VAL A 17 -3.46 16.23 6.33
C VAL A 17 -4.65 15.75 5.51
N ASP A 18 -4.48 15.80 4.20
CA ASP A 18 -5.45 15.31 3.25
C ASP A 18 -5.34 13.78 3.10
N GLU A 19 -6.44 13.15 2.69
CA GLU A 19 -6.58 11.70 2.58
C GLU A 19 -6.09 10.98 3.84
N ALA A 20 -6.44 11.54 4.99
CA ALA A 20 -5.93 11.10 6.28
C ALA A 20 -6.31 9.64 6.63
N HIS A 21 -7.28 9.05 5.94
CA HIS A 21 -7.60 7.63 6.06
C HIS A 21 -6.40 6.72 5.69
N ASN A 22 -5.56 7.16 4.75
CA ASN A 22 -4.35 6.45 4.36
C ASN A 22 -3.21 6.57 5.37
N LEU A 23 -3.27 7.59 6.26
CA LEU A 23 -2.18 7.86 7.18
C LEU A 23 -1.99 6.74 8.20
N VAL A 24 -3.05 6.04 8.59
CA VAL A 24 -2.98 4.92 9.55
C VAL A 24 -2.06 3.82 9.01
N GLU A 25 -2.33 3.32 7.79
CA GLU A 25 -1.52 2.24 7.20
C GLU A 25 -0.10 2.72 6.87
N ARG A 26 0.03 3.91 6.31
CA ARG A 26 1.36 4.51 6.04
C ARG A 26 2.18 4.68 7.32
N SER A 27 1.54 5.05 8.42
CA SER A 27 2.23 5.17 9.71
C SER A 27 2.61 3.81 10.28
N ARG A 28 1.74 2.80 10.18
CA ARG A 28 2.09 1.42 10.53
C ARG A 28 3.32 0.95 9.77
N GLU A 29 3.40 1.19 8.46
CA GLU A 29 4.57 0.86 7.66
C GLU A 29 5.81 1.65 8.07
N MET A 30 5.68 2.98 8.25
CA MET A 30 6.79 3.87 8.63
C MET A 30 7.39 3.53 10.00
N TYR A 31 6.58 3.08 10.93
CA TYR A 31 6.98 2.70 12.28
C TYR A 31 7.17 1.19 12.45
N SER A 32 7.20 0.44 11.36
CA SER A 32 7.56 -0.97 11.33
C SER A 32 8.91 -1.19 10.66
N ALA A 33 9.57 -2.30 11.00
CA ALA A 33 10.82 -2.67 10.34
C ALA A 33 10.90 -4.20 10.16
N ILE A 34 11.62 -4.59 9.12
CA ILE A 34 11.80 -6.00 8.74
C ILE A 34 13.28 -6.27 8.50
N ILE A 35 13.74 -7.42 8.94
CA ILE A 35 15.02 -8.01 8.51
C ILE A 35 14.77 -9.41 7.95
N TYR A 36 15.49 -9.74 6.88
CA TYR A 36 15.43 -11.06 6.25
C TYR A 36 16.70 -11.86 6.56
N LYS A 37 16.53 -13.11 6.91
CA LYS A 37 17.65 -14.01 7.17
C LYS A 37 18.60 -14.13 5.97
N GLU A 38 18.07 -14.10 4.77
CA GLU A 38 18.78 -14.24 3.51
C GLU A 38 19.73 -13.05 3.27
N ASP A 39 19.40 -11.84 3.74
CA ASP A 39 20.25 -10.64 3.62
C ASP A 39 21.55 -10.78 4.43
N PHE A 40 21.50 -11.44 5.60
CA PHE A 40 22.69 -11.74 6.41
C PHE A 40 23.65 -12.67 5.69
N LEU A 41 23.11 -13.64 4.92
CA LEU A 41 23.93 -14.54 4.11
C LEU A 41 24.59 -13.81 2.94
N LEU A 42 23.87 -12.90 2.30
CA LEU A 42 24.38 -12.08 1.21
C LEU A 42 25.49 -11.15 1.72
N ALA A 43 25.24 -10.40 2.79
CA ALA A 43 26.24 -9.53 3.41
C ALA A 43 27.50 -10.30 3.81
N LYS A 44 27.36 -11.49 4.43
CA LYS A 44 28.48 -12.38 4.75
C LYS A 44 29.27 -12.80 3.51
N LYS A 45 28.59 -13.13 2.40
CA LYS A 45 29.25 -13.49 1.14
C LYS A 45 30.07 -12.33 0.56
N ILE A 46 29.53 -11.12 0.63
CA ILE A 46 30.23 -9.89 0.19
C ILE A 46 31.48 -9.67 1.06
N LEU A 47 31.32 -9.62 2.39
CA LEU A 47 32.40 -9.33 3.33
C LEU A 47 33.53 -10.38 3.29
N LYS A 48 33.22 -11.63 2.89
CA LYS A 48 34.23 -12.68 2.67
C LYS A 48 35.24 -12.29 1.59
N LYS A 49 34.78 -11.63 0.52
CA LYS A 49 35.66 -11.17 -0.58
C LYS A 49 36.67 -10.12 -0.10
N TYR A 50 36.31 -9.34 0.92
CA TYR A 50 37.11 -8.24 1.48
C TYR A 50 37.83 -8.60 2.78
N GLY A 51 37.88 -9.90 3.13
CA GLY A 51 38.67 -10.40 4.26
C GLY A 51 38.18 -9.97 5.64
N GLN A 52 36.92 -9.56 5.79
CA GLN A 52 36.36 -9.02 7.03
C GLN A 52 35.96 -10.12 8.03
N ALA A 53 36.96 -10.82 8.57
CA ALA A 53 36.77 -12.03 9.41
C ALA A 53 35.95 -11.77 10.70
N LYS A 54 36.05 -10.57 11.31
CA LYS A 54 35.28 -10.21 12.51
C LYS A 54 33.81 -10.08 12.17
N LEU A 55 33.46 -9.21 11.21
CA LEU A 55 32.08 -9.01 10.73
C LEU A 55 31.41 -10.30 10.25
N MET A 56 32.16 -11.15 9.55
CA MET A 56 31.66 -12.47 9.12
C MET A 56 31.23 -13.35 10.30
N ARG A 57 31.98 -13.34 11.41
CA ARG A 57 31.65 -14.11 12.62
C ARG A 57 30.40 -13.54 13.32
N GLU A 58 30.25 -12.24 13.36
CA GLU A 58 29.08 -11.57 13.93
C GLU A 58 27.83 -11.83 13.11
N LEU A 59 27.91 -11.67 11.78
CA LEU A 59 26.81 -12.06 10.90
C LEU A 59 26.41 -13.54 11.02
N GLU A 60 27.37 -14.42 11.25
CA GLU A 60 27.09 -15.85 11.47
C GLU A 60 26.37 -16.11 12.79
N LYS A 61 26.66 -15.33 13.85
CA LYS A 61 25.90 -15.40 15.10
C LYS A 61 24.43 -14.98 14.85
N CYS A 62 24.23 -13.81 14.21
CA CYS A 62 22.90 -13.33 13.85
C CYS A 62 22.12 -14.34 12.98
N ASN A 63 22.78 -14.90 11.97
CA ASN A 63 22.19 -15.92 11.11
C ASN A 63 21.79 -17.19 11.88
N ARG A 64 22.56 -17.59 12.90
CA ARG A 64 22.20 -18.74 13.75
C ARG A 64 20.95 -18.48 14.59
N VAL A 65 20.80 -17.27 15.12
CA VAL A 65 19.59 -16.85 15.86
C VAL A 65 18.38 -16.85 14.91
N LEU A 66 18.49 -16.22 13.75
CA LEU A 66 17.41 -16.22 12.76
C LEU A 66 17.08 -17.65 12.25
N LEU A 67 18.08 -18.54 12.20
CA LEU A 67 17.86 -19.95 11.87
C LEU A 67 17.13 -20.70 12.98
N SER A 68 17.37 -20.40 14.26
CA SER A 68 16.56 -20.98 15.35
C SER A 68 15.11 -20.55 15.26
N TYR A 69 14.85 -19.24 15.08
CA TYR A 69 13.50 -18.73 14.83
C TYR A 69 12.82 -19.40 13.63
N LYS A 70 13.56 -19.56 12.52
CA LYS A 70 13.07 -20.25 11.32
C LYS A 70 12.65 -21.70 11.58
N ARG A 71 13.37 -22.43 12.43
CA ARG A 71 13.08 -23.83 12.77
C ARG A 71 11.87 -23.98 13.67
N GLU A 72 11.59 -23.00 14.52
CA GLU A 72 10.44 -22.95 15.43
C GLU A 72 9.15 -22.48 14.71
N CYS A 73 9.30 -21.88 13.54
CA CYS A 73 8.22 -21.23 12.81
C CYS A 73 7.61 -22.19 11.77
N GLU A 74 6.38 -22.63 11.98
CA GLU A 74 5.62 -23.37 10.94
C GLU A 74 4.99 -22.40 9.92
N LYS A 75 4.24 -21.38 10.37
CA LYS A 75 3.66 -20.31 9.55
C LYS A 75 4.12 -18.96 10.05
N TYR A 76 3.80 -18.63 11.29
CA TYR A 76 4.29 -17.46 12.01
C TYR A 76 4.46 -17.79 13.50
N VAL A 77 5.34 -17.06 14.17
CA VAL A 77 5.56 -17.12 15.62
C VAL A 77 5.66 -15.70 16.16
N ILE A 78 4.96 -15.42 17.25
CA ILE A 78 5.03 -14.14 17.97
C ILE A 78 6.03 -14.29 19.11
N TYR A 79 6.86 -13.26 19.28
CA TYR A 79 7.85 -13.17 20.35
C TYR A 79 7.52 -12.00 21.29
N GLU A 80 7.65 -12.22 22.57
CA GLU A 80 7.55 -11.13 23.57
C GLU A 80 8.75 -10.18 23.47
N SER A 81 9.91 -10.71 23.13
CA SER A 81 11.16 -9.96 22.98
C SER A 81 12.15 -10.69 22.08
N ILE A 82 13.00 -9.93 21.40
CA ILE A 82 14.17 -10.50 20.69
C ILE A 82 15.42 -10.53 21.57
N GLY A 83 15.32 -10.05 22.82
CA GLY A 83 16.34 -10.19 23.85
C GLY A 83 17.75 -9.85 23.41
N ASN A 84 18.70 -10.75 23.66
CA ASN A 84 20.11 -10.58 23.32
C ASN A 84 20.38 -10.44 21.80
N PHE A 85 19.43 -10.84 20.93
CA PHE A 85 19.62 -10.71 19.50
C PHE A 85 19.76 -9.25 19.06
N ALA A 86 19.06 -8.31 19.74
CA ALA A 86 19.22 -6.89 19.47
C ALA A 86 20.66 -6.40 19.67
N PHE A 87 21.34 -6.89 20.70
CA PHE A 87 22.75 -6.55 20.94
C PHE A 87 23.68 -7.09 19.85
N GLU A 88 23.43 -8.31 19.37
CA GLU A 88 24.19 -8.86 18.24
C GLU A 88 23.99 -8.03 16.96
N LEU A 89 22.77 -7.55 16.72
CA LEU A 89 22.46 -6.64 15.59
C LEU A 89 23.15 -5.28 15.74
N MET A 90 23.21 -4.72 16.96
CA MET A 90 23.91 -3.46 17.23
C MET A 90 25.42 -3.58 16.97
N ASN A 91 26.05 -4.70 17.37
CA ASN A 91 27.46 -4.95 17.09
C ASN A 91 27.74 -5.02 15.59
N VAL A 92 26.91 -5.76 14.84
CA VAL A 92 27.01 -5.83 13.37
C VAL A 92 26.85 -4.43 12.75
N ALA A 93 25.87 -3.64 13.20
CA ALA A 93 25.63 -2.30 12.67
C ALA A 93 26.83 -1.36 12.91
N SER A 94 27.42 -1.40 14.12
CA SER A 94 28.57 -0.59 14.49
C SER A 94 29.81 -0.93 13.66
N ASP A 95 30.16 -2.21 13.57
CA ASP A 95 31.34 -2.67 12.83
C ASP A 95 31.18 -2.47 11.31
N LEU A 96 29.94 -2.61 10.81
CA LEU A 96 29.64 -2.38 9.40
C LEU A 96 29.71 -0.90 9.03
N ASP A 97 29.26 -0.02 9.91
CA ASP A 97 29.42 1.43 9.76
C ASP A 97 30.90 1.81 9.64
N GLU A 98 31.73 1.31 10.57
CA GLU A 98 33.17 1.54 10.56
C GLU A 98 33.82 1.03 9.26
N PHE A 99 33.43 -0.14 8.81
CA PHE A 99 33.92 -0.69 7.56
C PHE A 99 33.54 0.16 6.35
N LEU A 100 32.25 0.54 6.24
CA LEU A 100 31.74 1.33 5.12
C LEU A 100 32.35 2.73 5.06
N GLN A 101 32.67 3.33 6.22
CA GLN A 101 33.35 4.63 6.26
C GLN A 101 34.81 4.57 5.81
N LYS A 102 35.53 3.49 6.11
CA LYS A 102 36.94 3.32 5.83
C LYS A 102 37.25 2.65 4.49
N ALA A 103 36.31 1.85 3.97
CA ALA A 103 36.53 1.11 2.73
C ALA A 103 36.48 2.03 1.51
N PRO A 104 37.38 1.84 0.53
CA PRO A 104 37.29 2.49 -0.77
C PRO A 104 36.01 2.03 -1.50
N GLU A 105 35.70 2.64 -2.65
CA GLU A 105 34.63 2.16 -3.52
C GLU A 105 34.86 0.72 -4.00
N PHE A 106 33.81 -0.09 -3.98
CA PHE A 106 33.82 -1.48 -4.43
C PHE A 106 32.47 -1.85 -5.05
N PRO A 107 32.41 -2.85 -5.96
CA PRO A 107 31.20 -3.15 -6.74
C PRO A 107 29.93 -3.42 -5.91
N GLU A 108 30.06 -4.13 -4.81
CA GLU A 108 28.92 -4.53 -3.96
C GLU A 108 28.65 -3.53 -2.82
N ARG A 109 29.26 -2.34 -2.83
CA ARG A 109 29.09 -1.33 -1.77
C ARG A 109 27.62 -0.92 -1.62
N LYS A 110 26.88 -0.79 -2.73
CA LYS A 110 25.46 -0.43 -2.70
C LYS A 110 24.66 -1.45 -1.92
N ASP A 111 24.81 -2.74 -2.24
CA ASP A 111 24.06 -3.82 -1.59
C ASP A 111 24.35 -3.89 -0.09
N LEU A 112 25.63 -3.71 0.29
CA LEU A 112 26.04 -3.72 1.68
C LEU A 112 25.55 -2.47 2.44
N SER A 113 25.52 -1.31 1.79
CA SER A 113 24.96 -0.08 2.35
C SER A 113 23.45 -0.18 2.54
N GLU A 114 22.73 -0.80 1.62
CA GLU A 114 21.30 -1.07 1.75
C GLU A 114 21.01 -2.00 2.93
N PHE A 115 21.75 -3.08 3.06
CA PHE A 115 21.67 -3.96 4.22
C PHE A 115 21.93 -3.21 5.54
N TYR A 116 22.97 -2.36 5.59
CA TYR A 116 23.27 -1.52 6.75
C TYR A 116 22.13 -0.56 7.10
N LEU A 117 21.56 0.12 6.11
CA LEU A 117 20.44 1.04 6.32
C LEU A 117 19.19 0.32 6.82
N ASN A 118 18.90 -0.86 6.29
CA ASN A 118 17.79 -1.70 6.74
C ASN A 118 17.99 -2.16 8.19
N LEU A 119 19.23 -2.57 8.54
CA LEU A 119 19.57 -2.95 9.90
C LEU A 119 19.46 -1.76 10.87
N ARG A 120 19.96 -0.57 10.48
CA ARG A 120 19.81 0.67 11.27
C ARG A 120 18.35 1.05 11.46
N ASN A 121 17.53 0.94 10.40
CA ASN A 121 16.10 1.18 10.52
C ASN A 121 15.44 0.19 11.49
N PHE A 122 15.80 -1.09 11.42
CA PHE A 122 15.28 -2.10 12.34
C PHE A 122 15.64 -1.79 13.81
N LEU A 123 16.87 -1.37 14.08
CA LEU A 123 17.32 -0.98 15.41
C LEU A 123 16.63 0.30 15.90
N ASN A 124 16.44 1.29 15.03
CA ASN A 124 15.69 2.51 15.38
C ASN A 124 14.22 2.20 15.76
N ILE A 125 13.58 1.27 15.06
CA ILE A 125 12.23 0.83 15.42
C ILE A 125 12.25 -0.02 16.69
N TYR A 126 13.29 -0.82 16.90
CA TYR A 126 13.44 -1.60 18.14
C TYR A 126 13.46 -0.71 19.39
N GLU A 127 14.05 0.49 19.32
CA GLU A 127 14.05 1.47 20.40
C GLU A 127 12.66 2.05 20.72
N LEU A 128 11.71 1.95 19.78
CA LEU A 128 10.34 2.44 19.92
C LEU A 128 9.37 1.37 20.45
N LEU A 129 9.84 0.12 20.62
CA LEU A 129 8.96 -0.98 21.02
C LEU A 129 8.29 -0.72 22.38
N ASP A 130 6.97 -0.83 22.39
CA ASP A 130 6.11 -0.83 23.55
C ASP A 130 4.90 -1.76 23.31
N ASP A 131 3.85 -1.64 24.09
CA ASP A 131 2.61 -2.42 23.99
C ASP A 131 1.77 -2.15 22.71
N HIS A 132 2.13 -1.13 21.92
CA HIS A 132 1.55 -0.86 20.59
C HIS A 132 2.20 -1.66 19.46
N TYR A 133 3.18 -2.52 19.77
CA TYR A 133 3.93 -3.30 18.80
C TYR A 133 3.74 -4.81 18.98
N VAL A 134 3.88 -5.51 17.87
CA VAL A 134 3.99 -6.99 17.84
C VAL A 134 5.28 -7.36 17.13
N VAL A 135 6.07 -8.23 17.78
CA VAL A 135 7.27 -8.82 17.18
C VAL A 135 6.93 -10.22 16.70
N TYR A 136 7.12 -10.48 15.41
CA TYR A 136 6.84 -11.79 14.86
C TYR A 136 7.79 -12.19 13.74
N ALA A 137 7.91 -13.50 13.53
CA ALA A 137 8.62 -14.07 12.40
C ALA A 137 7.69 -14.94 11.56
N GLU A 138 7.92 -14.96 10.25
CA GLU A 138 7.15 -15.78 9.31
C GLU A 138 7.93 -16.13 8.05
N HIS A 139 7.43 -17.13 7.32
CA HIS A 139 7.89 -17.50 5.99
C HIS A 139 7.14 -16.67 4.94
N GLU A 140 7.88 -16.01 4.05
CA GLU A 140 7.30 -15.37 2.87
C GLU A 140 6.96 -16.39 1.78
N GLN A 141 6.08 -15.98 0.87
CA GLN A 141 5.70 -16.83 -0.27
C GLN A 141 6.86 -17.14 -1.22
N ASP A 142 7.87 -16.28 -1.28
CA ASP A 142 9.09 -16.43 -2.06
C ASP A 142 10.15 -17.33 -1.38
N GLY A 143 9.84 -17.85 -0.20
CA GLY A 143 10.70 -18.73 0.60
C GLY A 143 11.68 -18.02 1.53
N ARG A 144 11.75 -16.70 1.52
CA ARG A 144 12.52 -15.94 2.51
C ARG A 144 11.91 -16.06 3.90
N PHE A 145 12.76 -15.88 4.90
CA PHE A 145 12.34 -15.85 6.30
C PHE A 145 12.58 -14.46 6.89
N LYS A 146 11.53 -13.85 7.44
CA LYS A 146 11.59 -12.51 8.02
C LYS A 146 11.31 -12.48 9.51
N LEU A 147 11.95 -11.53 10.18
CA LEU A 147 11.59 -11.06 11.52
C LEU A 147 11.08 -9.64 11.37
N LYS A 148 9.89 -9.34 11.88
CA LYS A 148 9.23 -8.04 11.78
C LYS A 148 8.91 -7.47 13.14
N LEU A 149 9.22 -6.20 13.31
CA LEU A 149 8.72 -5.31 14.36
C LEU A 149 7.53 -4.58 13.75
N TYR A 150 6.32 -4.92 14.14
CA TYR A 150 5.11 -4.39 13.53
C TYR A 150 4.39 -3.43 14.46
N CYS A 151 4.25 -2.18 14.04
CA CYS A 151 3.45 -1.18 14.71
C CYS A 151 1.97 -1.44 14.45
N VAL A 152 1.25 -1.93 15.44
CA VAL A 152 -0.20 -2.18 15.36
C VAL A 152 -0.98 -0.89 15.53
N ASP A 153 -0.55 -0.06 16.48
CA ASP A 153 -1.17 1.23 16.80
C ASP A 153 -0.14 2.36 16.68
N PRO A 154 -0.22 3.20 15.64
CA PRO A 154 0.72 4.29 15.40
C PRO A 154 0.38 5.58 16.16
N SER A 155 -0.72 5.64 16.94
CA SER A 155 -1.25 6.87 17.54
C SER A 155 -0.22 7.62 18.37
N LYS A 156 0.53 6.92 19.23
CA LYS A 156 1.58 7.49 20.07
C LYS A 156 2.70 8.14 19.24
N ASN A 157 3.20 7.41 18.25
CA ASN A 157 4.24 7.92 17.36
C ASN A 157 3.78 9.12 16.51
N LEU A 158 2.51 9.09 16.08
CA LEU A 158 1.90 10.23 15.38
C LEU A 158 1.73 11.43 16.30
N GLN A 159 1.25 11.22 17.54
CA GLN A 159 1.07 12.28 18.51
C GLN A 159 2.36 13.05 18.77
N GLU A 160 3.50 12.38 18.91
CA GLU A 160 4.79 13.04 19.03
C GLU A 160 5.12 13.98 17.86
N ARG A 161 4.64 13.67 16.65
CA ARG A 161 4.83 14.50 15.47
C ARG A 161 3.82 15.63 15.38
N ILE A 162 2.57 15.36 15.76
CA ILE A 162 1.49 16.36 15.83
C ILE A 162 1.84 17.46 16.82
N ASN A 163 2.39 17.10 17.98
CA ASN A 163 2.79 18.03 19.04
C ASN A 163 3.93 18.99 18.62
N LYS A 164 4.50 18.83 17.45
CA LYS A 164 5.48 19.79 16.89
C LYS A 164 4.83 21.02 16.27
N GLY A 165 3.53 21.01 16.03
CA GLY A 165 2.73 22.11 15.55
C GLY A 165 1.68 22.56 16.58
N ASN A 166 1.01 23.68 16.30
CA ASN A 166 -0.05 24.23 17.17
C ASN A 166 -1.37 23.51 17.01
N ALA A 167 -1.66 23.01 15.81
CA ALA A 167 -2.88 22.27 15.50
C ALA A 167 -2.69 21.34 14.32
N THR A 168 -3.53 20.28 14.25
CA THR A 168 -3.60 19.37 13.11
C THR A 168 -5.05 19.17 12.70
N ILE A 169 -5.32 19.27 11.41
CA ILE A 169 -6.62 18.99 10.82
C ILE A 169 -6.47 17.81 9.88
N PHE A 170 -7.08 16.70 10.25
CA PHE A 170 -7.19 15.51 9.42
C PHE A 170 -8.48 15.57 8.62
N PHE A 171 -8.43 15.39 7.33
CA PHE A 171 -9.63 15.37 6.50
C PHE A 171 -9.55 14.34 5.39
N SER A 172 -10.69 13.79 5.04
CA SER A 172 -10.88 12.86 3.93
C SER A 172 -12.37 12.64 3.70
N ALA A 173 -12.75 12.22 2.52
CA ALA A 173 -14.12 11.79 2.22
C ALA A 173 -14.52 10.49 2.96
N THR A 174 -13.57 9.71 3.45
CA THR A 174 -13.76 8.35 3.96
C THR A 174 -13.24 8.09 5.37
N LEU A 175 -13.13 9.12 6.23
CA LEU A 175 -12.77 8.97 7.65
C LEU A 175 -13.92 8.37 8.49
N LEU A 176 -14.47 7.24 8.05
CA LEU A 176 -15.55 6.53 8.73
C LEU A 176 -15.17 5.08 9.01
N PRO A 177 -15.48 4.54 10.21
CA PRO A 177 -16.07 5.22 11.37
C PRO A 177 -15.08 6.15 12.06
N VAL A 178 -15.50 7.36 12.42
CA VAL A 178 -14.64 8.41 13.00
C VAL A 178 -13.91 7.95 14.25
N GLY A 179 -14.57 7.17 15.12
CA GLY A 179 -13.95 6.67 16.37
C GLY A 179 -12.70 5.84 16.10
N TYR A 180 -12.70 5.00 15.06
CA TYR A 180 -11.54 4.20 14.66
C TYR A 180 -10.36 5.08 14.26
N TYR A 181 -10.61 6.08 13.41
CA TYR A 181 -9.53 6.98 12.97
C TYR A 181 -9.02 7.88 14.10
N LYS A 182 -9.91 8.39 14.95
CA LYS A 182 -9.50 9.21 16.11
C LYS A 182 -8.54 8.43 17.00
N SER A 183 -8.83 7.17 17.34
CA SER A 183 -7.99 6.36 18.21
C SER A 183 -6.62 6.00 17.62
N LEU A 184 -6.49 5.94 16.29
CA LEU A 184 -5.24 5.56 15.61
C LEU A 184 -4.41 6.75 15.12
N LEU A 185 -5.02 7.94 14.99
CA LEU A 185 -4.33 9.14 14.51
C LEU A 185 -3.83 10.03 15.66
N SER A 186 -4.39 9.88 16.87
CA SER A 186 -4.03 10.70 18.02
C SER A 186 -4.29 9.94 19.31
N THR A 187 -3.53 10.26 20.35
CA THR A 187 -3.77 9.78 21.73
C THR A 187 -4.71 10.70 22.52
N GLU A 188 -5.04 11.88 22.01
CA GLU A 188 -5.97 12.81 22.64
C GLU A 188 -7.41 12.33 22.48
N THR A 189 -8.19 12.41 23.56
CA THR A 189 -9.55 11.87 23.62
C THR A 189 -10.62 12.89 23.29
N ASP A 190 -10.34 14.18 23.43
CA ASP A 190 -11.28 15.29 23.28
C ASP A 190 -11.22 15.98 21.90
N ASN A 191 -10.56 15.36 20.93
CA ASN A 191 -10.49 15.84 19.54
C ASN A 191 -11.89 16.03 18.93
N TYR A 192 -12.11 17.14 18.26
CA TYR A 192 -13.36 17.43 17.56
C TYR A 192 -13.47 16.60 16.26
N ALA A 193 -14.70 16.30 15.90
CA ALA A 193 -15.02 15.72 14.57
C ALA A 193 -16.13 16.56 13.92
N VAL A 194 -15.90 16.97 12.68
CA VAL A 194 -16.86 17.73 11.89
C VAL A 194 -17.27 16.90 10.69
N TYR A 195 -18.58 16.75 10.50
CA TYR A 195 -19.14 16.09 9.33
C TYR A 195 -19.57 17.13 8.31
N ALA A 196 -18.85 17.24 7.22
CA ALA A 196 -19.27 18.07 6.09
C ALA A 196 -20.40 17.36 5.34
N LYS A 197 -21.49 18.09 5.07
CA LYS A 197 -22.55 17.57 4.20
C LYS A 197 -22.04 17.52 2.76
N THR A 198 -22.52 16.51 2.01
CA THR A 198 -22.22 16.44 0.57
C THR A 198 -22.75 17.69 -0.15
N ALA A 199 -21.96 18.21 -1.09
CA ALA A 199 -22.39 19.28 -1.99
C ALA A 199 -23.28 18.77 -3.13
N PHE A 200 -23.32 17.47 -3.37
CA PHE A 200 -24.09 16.84 -4.43
C PHE A 200 -25.51 16.57 -3.97
N ARG A 201 -26.50 16.87 -4.84
CA ARG A 201 -27.90 16.58 -4.56
C ARG A 201 -28.19 15.09 -4.73
N GLU A 202 -29.00 14.52 -3.85
CA GLU A 202 -29.35 13.08 -3.88
C GLU A 202 -30.05 12.67 -5.20
N GLU A 203 -30.83 13.57 -5.79
CA GLU A 203 -31.53 13.32 -7.06
C GLU A 203 -30.56 13.13 -8.25
N GLN A 204 -29.30 13.53 -8.11
CA GLN A 204 -28.26 13.34 -9.12
C GLN A 204 -27.54 12.00 -9.00
N LYS A 205 -27.87 11.18 -7.97
CA LYS A 205 -27.25 9.89 -7.71
C LYS A 205 -28.22 8.74 -7.92
N LEU A 206 -27.93 7.86 -8.86
CA LEU A 206 -28.59 6.55 -9.00
C LEU A 206 -27.67 5.47 -8.43
N LEU A 207 -28.11 4.79 -7.37
CA LEU A 207 -27.42 3.63 -6.79
C LEU A 207 -28.17 2.36 -7.18
N LEU A 208 -27.51 1.48 -7.91
CA LEU A 208 -28.02 0.16 -8.29
C LEU A 208 -27.23 -0.93 -7.57
N LEU A 209 -27.91 -1.92 -7.01
CA LEU A 209 -27.29 -3.05 -6.32
C LEU A 209 -27.64 -4.37 -7.05
N GLY A 210 -26.62 -5.04 -7.60
CA GLY A 210 -26.75 -6.40 -8.13
C GLY A 210 -26.68 -7.40 -6.97
N ASN A 211 -27.81 -8.02 -6.63
CA ASN A 211 -27.92 -8.94 -5.48
C ASN A 211 -27.73 -10.42 -5.84
N ASP A 212 -27.64 -10.74 -7.12
CA ASP A 212 -27.50 -12.10 -7.67
C ASP A 212 -26.06 -12.44 -8.11
N VAL A 213 -25.12 -11.49 -7.96
CA VAL A 213 -23.69 -11.62 -8.29
C VAL A 213 -22.81 -11.46 -7.05
N SER A 214 -21.56 -11.96 -7.13
CA SER A 214 -20.62 -11.87 -6.02
C SER A 214 -19.16 -11.89 -6.50
N SER A 215 -18.33 -11.04 -5.92
CA SER A 215 -16.86 -11.05 -6.12
C SER A 215 -16.12 -12.00 -5.18
N LYS A 216 -16.79 -12.69 -4.25
CA LYS A 216 -16.17 -13.63 -3.30
C LYS A 216 -15.39 -14.70 -4.04
N TYR A 217 -14.17 -14.98 -3.57
CA TYR A 217 -13.25 -15.94 -4.19
C TYR A 217 -13.91 -17.32 -4.38
N THR A 218 -14.67 -17.79 -3.39
CA THR A 218 -15.33 -19.09 -3.41
C THR A 218 -16.50 -19.20 -4.40
N ARG A 219 -17.01 -18.08 -4.91
CA ARG A 219 -18.12 -18.03 -5.89
C ARG A 219 -17.65 -17.74 -7.32
N ARG A 220 -16.36 -17.50 -7.53
CA ARG A 220 -15.81 -17.19 -8.85
C ARG A 220 -15.96 -18.38 -9.79
N SER A 221 -16.73 -18.21 -10.83
CA SER A 221 -17.03 -19.20 -11.87
C SER A 221 -17.33 -18.51 -13.19
N ALA A 222 -17.29 -19.25 -14.30
CA ALA A 222 -17.62 -18.72 -15.61
C ALA A 222 -19.03 -18.09 -15.64
N GLY A 223 -20.01 -18.74 -15.03
CA GLY A 223 -21.38 -18.21 -14.93
C GLY A 223 -21.47 -16.94 -14.09
N GLU A 224 -20.64 -16.78 -13.07
CA GLU A 224 -20.56 -15.55 -12.27
C GLU A 224 -19.98 -14.41 -13.10
N PHE A 225 -18.88 -14.67 -13.81
CA PHE A 225 -18.26 -13.69 -14.70
C PHE A 225 -19.19 -13.26 -15.83
N GLU A 226 -19.96 -14.19 -16.36
CA GLU A 226 -20.96 -13.92 -17.39
C GLU A 226 -22.07 -12.99 -16.89
N ARG A 227 -22.58 -13.19 -15.66
CA ARG A 227 -23.57 -12.29 -15.05
C ARG A 227 -23.01 -10.90 -14.81
N ILE A 228 -21.79 -10.81 -14.25
CA ILE A 228 -21.13 -9.53 -14.02
C ILE A 228 -20.91 -8.78 -15.34
N ALA A 229 -20.38 -9.45 -16.38
CA ALA A 229 -20.19 -8.86 -17.71
C ALA A 229 -21.53 -8.39 -18.31
N SER A 230 -22.62 -9.13 -18.05
CA SER A 230 -23.97 -8.74 -18.51
C SER A 230 -24.49 -7.49 -17.79
N TYR A 231 -24.17 -7.31 -16.49
CA TYR A 231 -24.47 -6.06 -15.78
C TYR A 231 -23.70 -4.89 -16.36
N VAL A 232 -22.40 -5.05 -16.61
CA VAL A 232 -21.58 -4.00 -17.26
C VAL A 232 -22.19 -3.62 -18.60
N LYS A 233 -22.47 -4.60 -19.47
CA LYS A 233 -23.07 -4.35 -20.79
C LYS A 233 -24.41 -3.63 -20.70
N LYS A 234 -25.33 -4.12 -19.87
CA LYS A 234 -26.64 -3.49 -19.69
C LYS A 234 -26.53 -2.05 -19.22
N THR A 235 -25.56 -1.75 -18.35
CA THR A 235 -25.34 -0.38 -17.84
C THR A 235 -24.81 0.53 -18.93
N THR A 236 -23.82 0.09 -19.71
CA THR A 236 -23.23 0.88 -20.80
C THR A 236 -24.19 1.05 -22.00
N ASP A 237 -25.08 0.10 -22.24
CA ASP A 237 -26.10 0.19 -23.28
C ASP A 237 -27.27 1.09 -22.87
N ALA A 238 -27.69 1.05 -21.59
CA ALA A 238 -28.84 1.81 -21.09
C ALA A 238 -28.63 3.32 -21.18
N LYS A 239 -27.42 3.81 -20.94
CA LYS A 239 -27.08 5.23 -21.10
C LYS A 239 -25.67 5.35 -21.69
N LYS A 240 -25.56 5.95 -22.88
CA LYS A 240 -24.27 6.20 -23.52
C LYS A 240 -23.44 7.20 -22.69
N GLY A 241 -22.20 6.85 -22.41
CA GLY A 241 -21.31 7.67 -21.59
C GLY A 241 -20.02 6.93 -21.19
N ASN A 242 -19.24 7.55 -20.33
CA ASN A 242 -17.99 6.98 -19.85
C ASN A 242 -18.23 6.33 -18.48
N TYR A 243 -17.74 5.12 -18.34
CA TYR A 243 -17.86 4.30 -17.14
C TYR A 243 -16.51 3.77 -16.69
N MET A 244 -16.29 3.73 -15.38
CA MET A 244 -15.21 2.95 -14.77
C MET A 244 -15.76 1.71 -14.11
N VAL A 245 -15.12 0.56 -14.33
CA VAL A 245 -15.50 -0.73 -13.76
C VAL A 245 -14.37 -1.23 -12.88
N PHE A 246 -14.57 -1.25 -11.56
CA PHE A 246 -13.56 -1.58 -10.58
C PHE A 246 -13.68 -3.03 -10.09
N PHE A 247 -12.55 -3.73 -10.10
CA PHE A 247 -12.43 -5.13 -9.69
C PHE A 247 -11.48 -5.32 -8.51
N PRO A 248 -11.67 -6.36 -7.69
CA PRO A 248 -10.79 -6.65 -6.55
C PRO A 248 -9.41 -7.20 -6.94
N SER A 249 -9.20 -7.58 -8.20
CA SER A 249 -7.91 -8.08 -8.69
C SER A 249 -7.80 -8.03 -10.21
N TYR A 250 -6.58 -7.91 -10.74
CA TYR A 250 -6.30 -7.98 -12.18
C TYR A 250 -6.81 -9.28 -12.82
N LYS A 251 -6.65 -10.43 -12.14
CA LYS A 251 -7.10 -11.72 -12.64
C LYS A 251 -8.62 -11.74 -12.88
N MET A 252 -9.42 -11.27 -11.91
CA MET A 252 -10.87 -11.23 -12.05
C MET A 252 -11.29 -10.20 -13.11
N MET A 253 -10.65 -9.03 -13.11
CA MET A 253 -10.86 -8.00 -14.12
C MET A 253 -10.70 -8.56 -15.54
N GLN A 254 -9.57 -9.24 -15.81
CA GLN A 254 -9.30 -9.82 -17.13
C GLN A 254 -10.36 -10.86 -17.52
N GLN A 255 -10.70 -11.78 -16.61
CA GLN A 255 -11.70 -12.83 -16.88
C GLN A 255 -13.08 -12.26 -17.21
N VAL A 256 -13.53 -11.23 -16.50
CA VAL A 256 -14.83 -10.58 -16.78
C VAL A 256 -14.74 -9.72 -18.05
N CYS A 257 -13.62 -9.07 -18.30
CA CYS A 257 -13.39 -8.27 -19.49
C CYS A 257 -13.42 -9.13 -20.77
N ASP A 258 -12.80 -10.31 -20.74
CA ASP A 258 -12.81 -11.25 -21.88
C ASP A 258 -14.26 -11.65 -22.23
N VAL A 259 -15.06 -12.02 -21.23
CA VAL A 259 -16.49 -12.35 -21.42
C VAL A 259 -17.29 -11.14 -21.92
N PHE A 260 -16.98 -9.94 -21.42
CA PHE A 260 -17.63 -8.71 -21.87
C PHE A 260 -17.33 -8.43 -23.33
N LEU A 261 -16.08 -8.57 -23.77
CA LEU A 261 -15.67 -8.39 -25.16
C LEU A 261 -16.35 -9.41 -26.10
N GLU A 262 -16.44 -10.69 -25.69
CA GLU A 262 -17.17 -11.72 -26.44
C GLU A 262 -18.65 -11.36 -26.64
N LYS A 263 -19.31 -10.84 -25.56
CA LYS A 263 -20.69 -10.38 -25.65
C LYS A 263 -20.88 -9.18 -26.56
N CYS A 264 -19.95 -8.22 -26.54
CA CYS A 264 -19.98 -7.07 -27.45
C CYS A 264 -19.74 -7.47 -28.89
N GLN A 265 -18.80 -8.37 -29.16
CA GLN A 265 -18.53 -8.89 -30.51
C GLN A 265 -19.73 -9.66 -31.11
N SER A 266 -20.47 -10.34 -30.24
CA SER A 266 -21.65 -11.11 -30.65
C SER A 266 -22.90 -10.24 -30.87
N ASP A 267 -22.86 -8.97 -30.49
CA ASP A 267 -23.98 -8.02 -30.58
C ASP A 267 -23.61 -6.83 -31.47
N PRO A 268 -24.09 -6.79 -32.75
CA PRO A 268 -23.78 -5.70 -33.67
C PRO A 268 -24.24 -4.31 -33.20
N SER A 269 -25.11 -4.24 -32.19
CA SER A 269 -25.58 -2.97 -31.59
C SER A 269 -24.64 -2.46 -30.49
N CYS A 270 -23.66 -3.24 -30.05
CA CYS A 270 -22.71 -2.86 -29.04
C CYS A 270 -21.67 -1.86 -29.59
N GLU A 271 -21.83 -0.59 -29.23
CA GLU A 271 -20.89 0.49 -29.60
C GLU A 271 -19.97 0.85 -28.43
N THR A 272 -19.73 -0.06 -27.48
CA THR A 272 -18.93 0.21 -26.28
C THR A 272 -17.44 -0.04 -26.54
N GLU A 273 -16.63 0.99 -26.46
CA GLU A 273 -15.18 0.91 -26.45
C GLU A 273 -14.67 0.48 -25.09
N THR A 274 -13.56 -0.24 -25.03
CA THR A 274 -13.02 -0.81 -23.80
C THR A 274 -11.59 -0.34 -23.58
N LEU A 275 -11.30 0.16 -22.38
CA LEU A 275 -9.96 0.39 -21.88
C LEU A 275 -9.66 -0.58 -20.74
N ILE A 276 -8.42 -1.04 -20.64
CA ILE A 276 -8.01 -2.01 -19.62
C ILE A 276 -6.76 -1.51 -18.93
N GLN A 277 -6.84 -1.33 -17.62
CA GLN A 277 -5.68 -1.00 -16.80
C GLN A 277 -4.65 -2.13 -16.84
N GLN A 278 -3.41 -1.80 -17.16
CA GLN A 278 -2.30 -2.74 -17.15
C GLN A 278 -1.52 -2.68 -15.81
N PRO A 279 -0.95 -3.80 -15.33
CA PRO A 279 -0.02 -3.76 -14.21
C PRO A 279 1.22 -2.92 -14.53
N GLY A 280 1.65 -2.08 -13.59
CA GLY A 280 2.91 -1.33 -13.72
C GLY A 280 2.88 -0.18 -14.73
N MET A 281 1.70 0.34 -15.08
CA MET A 281 1.57 1.52 -15.95
C MET A 281 2.41 2.69 -15.45
N LYS A 282 3.13 3.33 -16.36
CA LYS A 282 3.88 4.57 -16.13
C LYS A 282 2.94 5.78 -16.15
N GLU A 283 3.44 6.92 -15.68
CA GLU A 283 2.62 8.15 -15.62
C GLU A 283 2.10 8.59 -17.00
N GLU A 284 2.91 8.47 -18.05
CA GLU A 284 2.49 8.79 -19.43
C GLU A 284 1.32 7.91 -19.91
N GLU A 285 1.36 6.62 -19.58
CA GLU A 285 0.30 5.66 -19.92
C GLU A 285 -0.97 5.94 -19.11
N ARG A 286 -0.81 6.36 -17.84
CA ARG A 286 -1.91 6.79 -16.98
C ARG A 286 -2.59 8.05 -17.52
N GLU A 287 -1.81 9.05 -17.93
CA GLU A 287 -2.34 10.27 -18.55
C GLU A 287 -3.10 9.96 -19.83
N SER A 288 -2.53 9.13 -20.72
CA SER A 288 -3.20 8.70 -21.96
C SER A 288 -4.51 7.96 -21.71
N PHE A 289 -4.54 7.11 -20.67
CA PHE A 289 -5.75 6.42 -20.25
C PHE A 289 -6.84 7.39 -19.79
N LEU A 290 -6.50 8.42 -19.02
CA LEU A 290 -7.43 9.45 -18.56
C LEU A 290 -7.87 10.39 -19.68
N GLN A 291 -7.00 10.68 -20.66
CA GLN A 291 -7.31 11.51 -21.81
C GLN A 291 -8.46 10.93 -22.63
N ALA A 292 -8.56 9.60 -22.75
CA ALA A 292 -9.65 8.93 -23.47
C ALA A 292 -11.05 9.27 -22.93
N PHE A 293 -11.17 9.68 -21.66
CA PHE A 293 -12.43 10.16 -21.08
C PHE A 293 -12.84 11.55 -21.57
N SER A 294 -11.88 12.34 -22.06
CA SER A 294 -12.11 13.69 -22.57
C SER A 294 -12.51 13.70 -24.06
N GLU A 295 -12.08 12.72 -24.83
CA GLU A 295 -12.28 12.64 -26.29
C GLU A 295 -13.76 12.56 -26.70
N LYS A 296 -14.63 12.00 -25.83
CA LYS A 296 -16.07 11.94 -26.09
C LYS A 296 -16.74 13.32 -26.08
N LEU A 297 -16.23 14.27 -25.30
CA LEU A 297 -16.78 15.63 -25.24
C LEU A 297 -16.56 16.40 -26.55
N SER A 298 -15.59 15.98 -27.37
CA SER A 298 -15.31 16.55 -28.70
C SER A 298 -16.20 15.97 -29.83
N GLY A 299 -17.09 15.02 -29.51
CA GLY A 299 -18.00 14.41 -30.51
C GLY A 299 -17.40 13.28 -31.36
N GLU A 300 -16.17 12.85 -31.07
CA GLU A 300 -15.45 11.84 -31.87
C GLU A 300 -15.93 10.41 -31.58
N ARG A 301 -16.50 10.13 -30.41
CA ARG A 301 -16.96 8.79 -30.01
C ARG A 301 -18.48 8.66 -30.06
N LYS A 302 -18.99 7.68 -30.80
CA LYS A 302 -20.44 7.44 -30.97
C LYS A 302 -21.05 6.59 -29.83
N GLY A 303 -20.27 5.72 -29.20
CA GLY A 303 -20.70 4.75 -28.20
C GLY A 303 -20.34 5.12 -26.76
N SER A 304 -20.41 4.14 -25.87
CA SER A 304 -19.95 4.23 -24.47
C SER A 304 -18.45 3.91 -24.37
N LEU A 305 -17.81 4.32 -23.27
CA LEU A 305 -16.50 3.87 -22.84
C LEU A 305 -16.63 3.07 -21.56
N ALA A 306 -16.11 1.86 -21.52
CA ALA A 306 -15.97 1.04 -20.33
C ALA A 306 -14.50 0.86 -19.97
N ALA A 307 -14.03 1.51 -18.93
CA ALA A 307 -12.66 1.40 -18.45
C ALA A 307 -12.57 0.40 -17.29
N PHE A 308 -11.92 -0.72 -17.52
CA PHE A 308 -11.73 -1.78 -16.54
C PHE A 308 -10.50 -1.48 -15.69
N CYS A 309 -10.70 -1.33 -14.38
CA CYS A 309 -9.70 -0.91 -13.41
C CYS A 309 -9.68 -1.84 -12.19
N VAL A 310 -8.63 -1.77 -11.39
CA VAL A 310 -8.50 -2.51 -10.14
C VAL A 310 -8.67 -1.56 -8.96
N MET A 311 -9.48 -1.98 -7.96
CA MET A 311 -9.64 -1.26 -6.69
C MET A 311 -8.30 -1.13 -5.98
N GLY A 312 -8.04 0.05 -5.39
CA GLY A 312 -6.74 0.36 -4.77
C GLY A 312 -5.59 0.56 -5.76
N GLY A 313 -5.86 0.50 -7.08
CA GLY A 313 -4.89 0.83 -8.14
C GLY A 313 -4.81 2.33 -8.40
N ILE A 314 -3.98 2.71 -9.39
CA ILE A 314 -3.67 4.11 -9.76
C ILE A 314 -4.88 4.95 -10.21
N PHE A 315 -6.02 4.30 -10.47
CA PHE A 315 -7.30 4.95 -10.85
C PHE A 315 -8.34 4.90 -9.73
N GLY A 316 -8.00 4.33 -8.56
CA GLY A 316 -8.91 4.28 -7.41
C GLY A 316 -9.02 5.62 -6.69
N GLU A 317 -7.97 6.42 -6.73
CA GLU A 317 -7.86 7.71 -6.06
C GLU A 317 -7.06 8.70 -6.91
N GLY A 318 -7.20 10.00 -6.62
CA GLY A 318 -6.39 11.05 -7.24
C GLY A 318 -6.65 11.29 -8.73
N ILE A 319 -7.87 11.02 -9.21
CA ILE A 319 -8.33 11.38 -10.55
C ILE A 319 -9.44 12.44 -10.47
N ASP A 320 -9.41 13.38 -11.39
CA ASP A 320 -10.41 14.44 -11.49
C ASP A 320 -11.08 14.39 -12.87
N LEU A 321 -12.18 13.65 -12.95
CA LEU A 321 -13.01 13.54 -14.15
C LEU A 321 -14.30 14.33 -13.96
N LYS A 322 -14.43 15.44 -14.66
CA LYS A 322 -15.51 16.43 -14.48
C LYS A 322 -16.67 16.20 -15.43
N ASN A 323 -17.86 16.51 -14.95
CA ASN A 323 -19.09 16.51 -15.75
C ASN A 323 -19.32 15.16 -16.47
N GLU A 324 -19.51 15.20 -17.77
CA GLU A 324 -19.77 14.04 -18.64
C GLU A 324 -18.51 13.15 -18.87
N GLN A 325 -17.34 13.55 -18.36
CA GLN A 325 -16.13 12.73 -18.48
C GLN A 325 -16.28 11.38 -17.76
N LEU A 326 -17.08 11.33 -16.69
CA LEU A 326 -17.44 10.08 -16.02
C LEU A 326 -18.88 10.16 -15.52
N ILE A 327 -19.77 9.32 -16.09
CA ILE A 327 -21.18 9.32 -15.71
C ILE A 327 -21.58 8.15 -14.81
N GLY A 328 -20.72 7.16 -14.67
CA GLY A 328 -20.98 6.01 -13.81
C GLY A 328 -19.74 5.24 -13.40
N ALA A 329 -19.82 4.65 -12.20
CA ALA A 329 -18.83 3.70 -11.71
C ALA A 329 -19.54 2.39 -11.32
N ILE A 330 -18.96 1.26 -11.74
CA ILE A 330 -19.42 -0.08 -11.40
C ILE A 330 -18.36 -0.70 -10.49
N VAL A 331 -18.76 -1.11 -9.30
CA VAL A 331 -17.86 -1.77 -8.34
C VAL A 331 -18.28 -3.23 -8.20
N VAL A 332 -17.34 -4.12 -8.47
CA VAL A 332 -17.56 -5.58 -8.50
C VAL A 332 -17.08 -6.25 -7.20
#